data_aadaa582b585e307da7f321ea2d56320
#
_entry.id   aadaa582b585e307da7f321ea2d56320
#
_cell.length_a   1.000
_cell.length_b   1.000
_cell.length_c   1.000
_cell.angle_alpha   90.00
_cell.angle_beta   90.00
_cell.angle_gamma   90.00
#
_symmetry.space_group_name_H-M   'P 1'
#
loop_
_entity.id
_entity.type
_entity.pdbx_description
1 polymer ?
#
loop_
_entity_poly.entity_id
_entity_poly.type
_entity_poly.pdbx_seq_one_letter_code
_entity_poly.pdbx_strand_id
1 'polypeptide(L)'
;MDVQLPQLSMILDTEAMRKTLWNGMFESASARDRFLIRQCDIIQVRYKPASSCMVSYRLNVENVETGESGEQILCGRAFPEGRSLPQWEKASTRALVQPRLGKPLIHLPEVEMVLWSFPNDRKMHTLPASSHAACSTSSIPPNWVLAHVGTGWQVTDTKSCVMHYVGEHTCTAQTSFELIRSSQDTRQTLTIF
;
A
#
# COMPACT_ATOMS: atom_id res chain seq x y z
N MET A 1 26.31 -10.86 -12.17
CA MET A 1 25.78 -9.54 -11.78
C MET A 1 25.13 -8.94 -13.00
N ASP A 2 23.90 -8.42 -12.91
CA ASP A 2 23.22 -7.81 -14.07
C ASP A 2 23.83 -6.43 -14.33
N VAL A 3 24.45 -6.25 -15.50
CA VAL A 3 25.12 -4.99 -15.88
C VAL A 3 24.12 -3.83 -16.02
N GLN A 4 22.87 -4.14 -16.42
CA GLN A 4 21.82 -3.13 -16.60
C GLN A 4 21.11 -2.76 -15.29
N LEU A 5 21.27 -3.57 -14.26
CA LEU A 5 20.67 -3.37 -12.93
C LEU A 5 21.72 -3.59 -11.83
N PRO A 6 22.79 -2.76 -11.79
CA PRO A 6 23.88 -2.92 -10.83
C PRO A 6 23.42 -2.73 -9.38
N GLN A 7 22.31 -2.02 -9.14
CA GLN A 7 21.71 -1.76 -7.83
C GLN A 7 20.98 -2.97 -7.21
N LEU A 8 20.89 -4.11 -7.90
CA LEU A 8 20.19 -5.31 -7.39
C LEU A 8 20.64 -5.74 -6.01
N SER A 9 21.95 -5.72 -5.74
CA SER A 9 22.49 -6.08 -4.42
C SER A 9 21.98 -5.17 -3.32
N MET A 10 21.86 -3.87 -3.58
CA MET A 10 21.37 -2.89 -2.62
C MET A 10 19.87 -3.01 -2.41
N ILE A 11 19.07 -3.12 -3.47
CA ILE A 11 17.61 -3.21 -3.33
C ILE A 11 17.13 -4.54 -2.73
N LEU A 12 17.97 -5.56 -2.69
CA LEU A 12 17.72 -6.85 -2.04
C LEU A 12 18.34 -6.95 -0.63
N ASP A 13 19.08 -5.94 -0.20
CA ASP A 13 19.58 -5.81 1.15
C ASP A 13 18.58 -5.01 2.00
N THR A 14 17.92 -5.68 2.94
CA THR A 14 16.87 -5.09 3.77
C THR A 14 17.39 -4.00 4.69
N GLU A 15 18.63 -4.12 5.20
CA GLU A 15 19.23 -3.11 6.07
C GLU A 15 19.63 -1.85 5.30
N ALA A 16 20.26 -2.01 4.14
CA ALA A 16 20.55 -0.88 3.25
C ALA A 16 19.28 -0.16 2.82
N MET A 17 18.25 -0.92 2.41
CA MET A 17 16.97 -0.36 2.00
C MET A 17 16.19 0.26 3.15
N ARG A 18 16.26 -0.25 4.36
CA ARG A 18 15.61 0.34 5.54
C ARG A 18 16.01 1.81 5.72
N LYS A 19 17.31 2.11 5.62
CA LYS A 19 17.86 3.47 5.72
C LYS A 19 17.44 4.35 4.53
N THR A 20 17.52 3.81 3.32
CA THR A 20 17.16 4.52 2.08
C THR A 20 15.67 4.84 2.04
N LEU A 21 14.82 3.87 2.39
CA LEU A 21 13.37 4.04 2.47
C LEU A 21 12.96 5.06 3.52
N TRP A 22 13.60 5.05 4.70
CA TRP A 22 13.34 6.05 5.74
C TRP A 22 13.58 7.47 5.24
N ASN A 23 14.68 7.72 4.53
CA ASN A 23 14.98 9.02 3.94
C ASN A 23 13.98 9.42 2.85
N GLY A 24 13.54 8.47 2.02
CA GLY A 24 12.60 8.71 0.93
C GLY A 24 11.16 8.92 1.38
N MET A 25 10.73 8.21 2.43
CA MET A 25 9.35 8.27 2.95
C MET A 25 9.03 9.57 3.69
N PHE A 26 10.00 10.17 4.39
CA PHE A 26 9.81 11.32 5.26
C PHE A 26 10.63 12.52 4.77
N GLU A 27 9.93 13.60 4.34
CA GLU A 27 10.58 14.76 3.71
C GLU A 27 11.31 15.66 4.70
N SER A 28 10.64 16.01 5.80
CA SER A 28 11.17 16.95 6.77
C SER A 28 12.01 16.26 7.83
N ALA A 29 12.98 16.99 8.38
CA ALA A 29 13.75 16.52 9.52
C ALA A 29 12.82 16.14 10.69
N SER A 30 11.82 16.99 10.99
CA SER A 30 10.85 16.72 12.06
C SER A 30 10.02 15.45 11.83
N ALA A 31 9.66 15.14 10.58
CA ALA A 31 8.97 13.89 10.29
C ALA A 31 9.91 12.68 10.44
N ARG A 32 11.18 12.82 10.05
CA ARG A 32 12.21 11.80 10.27
C ARG A 32 12.52 11.56 11.73
N ASP A 33 12.53 12.61 12.55
CA ASP A 33 12.74 12.48 14.00
C ASP A 33 11.56 11.77 14.68
N ARG A 34 10.33 11.96 14.14
CA ARG A 34 9.11 11.36 14.69
C ARG A 34 8.91 9.90 14.32
N PHE A 35 9.35 9.46 13.14
CA PHE A 35 9.08 8.11 12.66
C PHE A 35 10.37 7.32 12.44
N LEU A 36 10.38 6.08 12.89
CA LEU A 36 11.50 5.15 12.75
C LEU A 36 11.03 3.84 12.12
N ILE A 37 11.72 3.40 11.06
CA ILE A 37 11.50 2.07 10.48
C ILE A 37 12.25 1.06 11.35
N ARG A 38 11.52 0.29 12.15
CA ARG A 38 12.07 -0.75 13.03
C ARG A 38 12.47 -2.00 12.27
N GLN A 39 11.67 -2.35 11.26
CA GLN A 39 11.90 -3.56 10.47
C GLN A 39 11.56 -3.30 9.00
N CYS A 40 12.32 -3.93 8.11
CA CYS A 40 12.12 -3.94 6.67
C CYS A 40 12.29 -5.36 6.16
N ASP A 41 11.20 -5.94 5.66
CA ASP A 41 11.19 -7.29 5.09
C ASP A 41 10.89 -7.24 3.61
N ILE A 42 11.54 -8.07 2.82
CA ILE A 42 11.16 -8.31 1.43
C ILE A 42 10.09 -9.39 1.41
N ILE A 43 8.91 -9.05 0.92
CA ILE A 43 7.79 -9.99 0.81
C ILE A 43 7.63 -10.56 -0.60
N GLN A 44 8.18 -9.88 -1.60
CA GLN A 44 8.13 -10.34 -2.99
C GLN A 44 9.26 -9.74 -3.81
N VAL A 45 9.79 -10.54 -4.74
CA VAL A 45 10.72 -10.10 -5.79
C VAL A 45 10.26 -10.65 -7.13
N ARG A 46 10.22 -9.78 -8.14
CA ARG A 46 10.01 -10.16 -9.55
C ARG A 46 11.12 -9.55 -10.40
N TYR A 47 12.07 -10.35 -10.74
CA TYR A 47 13.21 -9.95 -11.54
C TYR A 47 13.00 -10.28 -13.02
N LYS A 48 13.22 -9.28 -13.87
CA LYS A 48 13.26 -9.42 -15.32
C LYS A 48 14.65 -8.97 -15.80
N PRO A 49 15.51 -9.90 -16.21
CA PRO A 49 16.89 -9.60 -16.61
C PRO A 49 16.99 -8.42 -17.58
N ALA A 50 17.99 -7.57 -17.38
CA ALA A 50 18.30 -6.40 -18.19
C ALA A 50 17.14 -5.38 -18.38
N SER A 51 16.05 -5.52 -17.63
CA SER A 51 14.85 -4.69 -17.83
C SER A 51 14.36 -4.01 -16.55
N SER A 52 14.09 -4.77 -15.51
CA SER A 52 13.59 -4.21 -14.24
C SER A 52 13.58 -5.25 -13.13
N CYS A 53 13.61 -4.78 -11.89
CA CYS A 53 13.34 -5.60 -10.73
C CYS A 53 12.22 -4.95 -9.91
N MET A 54 11.13 -5.68 -9.66
CA MET A 54 10.08 -5.25 -8.73
C MET A 54 10.37 -5.91 -7.39
N VAL A 55 10.32 -5.11 -6.33
CA VAL A 55 10.47 -5.58 -4.95
C VAL A 55 9.35 -4.98 -4.12
N SER A 56 8.67 -5.82 -3.34
CA SER A 56 7.70 -5.36 -2.35
C SER A 56 8.31 -5.49 -0.97
N TYR A 57 8.29 -4.39 -0.22
CA TYR A 57 8.79 -4.29 1.14
C TYR A 57 7.62 -4.17 2.11
N ARG A 58 7.73 -4.86 3.24
CA ARG A 58 6.88 -4.65 4.41
C ARG A 58 7.71 -3.95 5.47
N LEU A 59 7.23 -2.80 5.91
CA LEU A 59 7.90 -1.97 6.90
C LEU A 59 7.09 -1.96 8.18
N ASN A 60 7.74 -2.14 9.33
CA ASN A 60 7.20 -1.79 10.62
C ASN A 60 7.73 -0.40 10.98
N VAL A 61 6.83 0.57 11.11
CA VAL A 61 7.14 1.98 11.37
C VAL A 61 6.58 2.35 12.73
N GLU A 62 7.43 2.90 13.59
CA GLU A 62 7.06 3.39 14.91
C GLU A 62 7.05 4.91 14.94
N ASN A 63 6.04 5.48 15.54
CA ASN A 63 6.05 6.88 15.99
C ASN A 63 6.74 6.93 17.35
N VAL A 64 7.94 7.51 17.40
CA VAL A 64 8.77 7.54 18.63
C VAL A 64 8.20 8.44 19.73
N GLU A 65 7.30 9.39 19.36
CA GLU A 65 6.65 10.28 20.35
C GLU A 65 5.51 9.57 21.07
N THR A 66 4.73 8.75 20.36
CA THR A 66 3.54 8.08 20.91
C THR A 66 3.79 6.62 21.27
N GLY A 67 4.87 6.02 20.78
CA GLY A 67 5.14 4.58 20.88
C GLY A 67 4.23 3.71 19.99
N GLU A 68 3.34 4.30 19.20
CA GLU A 68 2.48 3.58 18.29
C GLU A 68 3.27 3.04 17.09
N SER A 69 3.03 1.80 16.74
CA SER A 69 3.60 1.19 15.55
C SER A 69 2.52 0.85 14.51
N GLY A 70 2.95 0.80 13.25
CA GLY A 70 2.07 0.47 12.14
C GLY A 70 2.83 -0.18 11.00
N GLU A 71 2.12 -0.95 10.21
CA GLU A 71 2.67 -1.57 9.01
C GLU A 71 2.43 -0.68 7.78
N GLN A 72 3.45 -0.56 6.92
CA GLN A 72 3.34 0.05 5.60
C GLN A 72 3.96 -0.87 4.56
N ILE A 73 3.21 -1.18 3.51
CA ILE A 73 3.72 -1.93 2.36
C ILE A 73 4.11 -0.95 1.25
N LEU A 74 5.30 -1.13 0.70
CA LEU A 74 5.80 -0.41 -0.46
C LEU A 74 6.03 -1.40 -1.60
N CYS A 75 5.49 -1.10 -2.78
CA CYS A 75 5.82 -1.84 -4.01
C CYS A 75 6.70 -0.98 -4.89
N GLY A 76 7.96 -1.34 -5.02
CA GLY A 76 8.96 -0.62 -5.80
C GLY A 76 9.35 -1.34 -7.07
N ARG A 77 9.71 -0.55 -8.09
CA ARG A 77 10.31 -1.06 -9.32
C ARG A 77 11.60 -0.30 -9.61
N ALA A 78 12.69 -1.05 -9.69
CA ALA A 78 13.97 -0.57 -10.15
C ALA A 78 14.11 -0.75 -11.66
N PHE A 79 14.76 0.22 -12.28
CA PHE A 79 14.96 0.32 -13.73
C PHE A 79 16.45 0.45 -14.06
N PRO A 80 16.85 0.22 -15.32
CA PRO A 80 18.17 0.61 -15.81
C PRO A 80 18.42 2.12 -15.62
N GLU A 81 19.67 2.50 -15.61
CA GLU A 81 20.14 3.89 -15.43
C GLU A 81 19.35 4.90 -16.30
N GLY A 82 18.95 6.01 -15.71
CA GLY A 82 18.20 7.10 -16.32
C GLY A 82 16.74 6.77 -16.66
N ARG A 83 16.23 5.59 -16.28
CA ARG A 83 14.86 5.18 -16.62
C ARG A 83 13.85 5.40 -15.49
N SER A 84 14.28 5.63 -14.28
CA SER A 84 13.36 5.82 -13.15
C SER A 84 12.68 7.18 -13.15
N LEU A 85 13.38 8.24 -13.51
CA LEU A 85 12.85 9.61 -13.52
C LEU A 85 11.61 9.77 -14.41
N PRO A 86 11.60 9.36 -15.71
CA PRO A 86 10.40 9.44 -16.54
C PRO A 86 9.22 8.62 -15.99
N GLN A 87 9.50 7.51 -15.30
CA GLN A 87 8.45 6.71 -14.67
C GLN A 87 7.85 7.41 -13.44
N TRP A 88 8.68 8.07 -12.64
CA TRP A 88 8.25 8.88 -11.52
C TRP A 88 7.42 10.09 -11.96
N GLU A 89 7.90 10.85 -12.94
CA GLU A 89 7.17 11.99 -13.52
C GLU A 89 5.78 11.58 -14.00
N LYS A 90 5.69 10.48 -14.76
CA LYS A 90 4.40 9.92 -15.19
C LYS A 90 3.51 9.47 -14.02
N ALA A 91 4.10 8.92 -12.98
CA ALA A 91 3.35 8.45 -11.81
C ALA A 91 2.85 9.62 -10.96
N SER A 92 3.62 10.70 -10.84
CA SER A 92 3.28 11.88 -10.03
C SER A 92 2.09 12.68 -10.56
N THR A 93 1.72 12.50 -11.84
CA THR A 93 0.52 13.14 -12.43
C THR A 93 -0.79 12.45 -12.05
N ARG A 94 -0.74 11.31 -11.35
CA ARG A 94 -1.93 10.56 -10.97
C ARG A 94 -2.54 11.09 -9.68
N ALA A 95 -3.86 10.91 -9.55
CA ALA A 95 -4.52 11.06 -8.26
C ALA A 95 -4.07 9.92 -7.33
N LEU A 96 -3.30 10.25 -6.32
CA LEU A 96 -2.78 9.31 -5.32
C LEU A 96 -3.46 9.56 -3.99
N VAL A 97 -3.71 8.47 -3.25
CA VAL A 97 -4.27 8.52 -1.92
C VAL A 97 -3.14 8.58 -0.91
N GLN A 98 -3.28 9.48 0.09
CA GLN A 98 -2.32 9.57 1.18
C GLN A 98 -2.33 8.25 1.98
N PRO A 99 -1.21 7.53 2.09
CA PRO A 99 -1.11 6.35 2.93
C PRO A 99 -1.12 6.75 4.42
N ARG A 100 -1.32 5.76 5.28
CA ARG A 100 -1.26 5.98 6.74
C ARG A 100 0.11 6.51 7.18
N LEU A 101 1.18 6.04 6.55
CA LEU A 101 2.56 6.37 6.90
C LEU A 101 3.37 6.72 5.65
N GLY A 102 4.08 7.84 5.69
CA GLY A 102 4.98 8.30 4.64
C GLY A 102 4.26 8.88 3.41
N LYS A 103 4.95 8.93 2.30
CA LYS A 103 4.47 9.49 1.02
C LYS A 103 3.74 8.44 0.18
N PRO A 104 2.79 8.85 -0.67
CA PRO A 104 2.09 7.94 -1.58
C PRO A 104 2.96 7.41 -2.72
N LEU A 105 3.96 8.20 -3.14
CA LEU A 105 4.90 7.90 -4.22
C LEU A 105 6.29 8.36 -3.80
N ILE A 106 7.29 7.52 -4.00
CA ILE A 106 8.68 7.78 -3.62
C ILE A 106 9.58 7.53 -4.83
N HIS A 107 10.49 8.45 -5.10
CA HIS A 107 11.56 8.28 -6.07
C HIS A 107 12.90 8.18 -5.35
N LEU A 108 13.64 7.13 -5.64
CA LEU A 108 14.99 6.88 -5.14
C LEU A 108 15.95 6.85 -6.35
N PRO A 109 16.45 8.02 -6.78
CA PRO A 109 17.33 8.10 -7.96
C PRO A 109 18.63 7.34 -7.78
N GLU A 110 19.18 7.25 -6.56
CA GLU A 110 20.43 6.54 -6.26
C GLU A 110 20.36 5.03 -6.52
N VAL A 111 19.16 4.47 -6.59
CA VAL A 111 18.90 3.06 -6.93
C VAL A 111 17.96 2.90 -8.12
N GLU A 112 17.78 3.99 -8.88
CA GLU A 112 16.90 4.02 -10.08
C GLU A 112 15.53 3.37 -9.80
N MET A 113 14.88 3.72 -8.69
CA MET A 113 13.68 3.05 -8.22
C MET A 113 12.53 4.02 -7.97
N VAL A 114 11.33 3.61 -8.37
CA VAL A 114 10.07 4.27 -8.03
C VAL A 114 9.23 3.33 -7.18
N LEU A 115 8.74 3.81 -6.02
CA LEU A 115 7.93 3.02 -5.10
C LEU A 115 6.55 3.66 -4.91
N TRP A 116 5.54 2.81 -4.81
CA TRP A 116 4.16 3.15 -4.48
C TRP A 116 3.86 2.63 -3.07
N SER A 117 3.41 3.52 -2.21
CA SER A 117 2.93 3.13 -0.88
C SER A 117 1.50 2.62 -0.98
N PHE A 118 1.28 1.39 -0.51
CA PHE A 118 -0.09 0.85 -0.43
C PHE A 118 -1.00 1.84 0.32
N PRO A 119 -2.23 2.11 -0.16
CA PRO A 119 -2.97 1.40 -1.20
C PRO A 119 -2.70 1.85 -2.65
N ASN A 120 -1.76 2.74 -2.91
CA ASN A 120 -1.42 3.10 -4.27
C ASN A 120 -0.64 1.97 -4.95
N ASP A 121 -0.94 1.73 -6.22
CA ASP A 121 -0.27 0.71 -7.03
C ASP A 121 -0.07 1.21 -8.46
N ARG A 122 1.00 0.75 -9.10
CA ARG A 122 1.32 1.18 -10.46
C ARG A 122 0.30 0.71 -11.49
N LYS A 123 -0.29 -0.48 -11.32
CA LYS A 123 -1.22 -1.09 -12.26
C LYS A 123 -2.65 -1.17 -11.75
N MET A 124 -2.85 -1.38 -10.47
CA MET A 124 -4.18 -1.53 -9.86
C MET A 124 -4.73 -0.16 -9.42
N HIS A 125 -5.19 0.64 -10.39
CA HIS A 125 -5.60 2.03 -10.15
C HIS A 125 -6.88 2.17 -9.33
N THR A 126 -7.69 1.12 -9.26
CA THR A 126 -8.93 1.07 -8.46
C THR A 126 -8.69 0.65 -7.01
N LEU A 127 -7.50 0.14 -6.70
CA LEU A 127 -7.15 -0.33 -5.35
C LEU A 127 -7.29 0.75 -4.27
N PRO A 128 -6.89 2.03 -4.49
CA PRO A 128 -7.09 3.08 -3.51
C PRO A 128 -8.56 3.28 -3.12
N ALA A 129 -9.47 3.24 -4.10
CA ALA A 129 -10.91 3.37 -3.83
C ALA A 129 -11.45 2.21 -2.99
N SER A 130 -10.97 0.98 -3.27
CA SER A 130 -11.40 -0.23 -2.56
C SER A 130 -10.85 -0.32 -1.13
N SER A 131 -9.67 0.24 -0.87
CA SER A 131 -9.00 0.18 0.43
C SER A 131 -9.33 1.36 1.34
N HIS A 132 -9.72 2.51 0.79
CA HIS A 132 -10.27 3.62 1.57
C HIS A 132 -11.62 3.28 2.20
N ALA A 133 -12.33 2.30 1.62
CA ALA A 133 -13.51 1.71 2.21
C ALA A 133 -13.26 1.07 3.57
N ALA A 134 -12.03 0.68 3.85
CA ALA A 134 -11.64 0.17 5.16
C ALA A 134 -11.67 1.21 6.29
N CYS A 135 -11.80 2.50 5.95
CA CYS A 135 -11.81 3.60 6.94
C CYS A 135 -13.07 4.49 6.90
N SER A 136 -13.99 4.28 5.97
CA SER A 136 -15.24 5.06 5.90
C SER A 136 -16.38 4.27 5.28
N THR A 137 -17.54 4.41 5.87
CA THR A 137 -18.84 3.76 5.58
C THR A 137 -19.36 3.83 4.13
N SER A 138 -18.55 4.25 3.13
CA SER A 138 -19.13 4.76 1.88
C SER A 138 -18.66 4.16 0.55
N SER A 139 -17.84 3.11 0.49
CA SER A 139 -17.23 2.74 -0.78
C SER A 139 -17.63 1.40 -1.42
N ILE A 140 -18.32 0.52 -0.72
CA ILE A 140 -19.13 -0.50 -1.41
C ILE A 140 -20.54 0.03 -1.49
N PRO A 141 -21.15 0.08 -2.70
CA PRO A 141 -22.51 0.61 -2.79
C PRO A 141 -23.41 -0.16 -1.83
N PRO A 142 -24.05 0.48 -0.85
CA PRO A 142 -25.00 -0.18 0.07
C PRO A 142 -26.02 -0.99 -0.70
N ASN A 143 -26.35 -0.57 -1.91
CA ASN A 143 -27.29 -1.23 -2.82
C ASN A 143 -26.87 -2.65 -3.22
N TRP A 144 -25.57 -2.93 -3.35
CA TRP A 144 -25.12 -4.28 -3.68
C TRP A 144 -25.29 -5.23 -2.49
N VAL A 145 -24.92 -4.79 -1.29
CA VAL A 145 -25.12 -5.57 -0.05
C VAL A 145 -26.63 -5.79 0.17
N LEU A 146 -27.43 -4.73 0.05
CA LEU A 146 -28.87 -4.78 0.25
C LEU A 146 -29.59 -5.68 -0.77
N ALA A 147 -29.09 -5.77 -2.01
CA ALA A 147 -29.59 -6.69 -3.01
C ALA A 147 -29.42 -8.18 -2.62
N HIS A 148 -28.38 -8.50 -1.81
CA HIS A 148 -28.10 -9.87 -1.39
C HIS A 148 -28.77 -10.24 -0.05
N VAL A 149 -28.95 -9.29 0.86
CA VAL A 149 -29.55 -9.56 2.19
C VAL A 149 -31.06 -9.31 2.24
N GLY A 150 -31.62 -8.67 1.20
CA GLY A 150 -33.05 -8.38 1.10
C GLY A 150 -33.45 -7.04 1.73
N THR A 151 -34.75 -6.73 1.63
CA THR A 151 -35.31 -5.45 2.10
C THR A 151 -35.39 -5.35 3.62
N GLY A 152 -35.24 -4.13 4.14
CA GLY A 152 -35.37 -3.83 5.58
C GLY A 152 -34.07 -3.90 6.38
N TRP A 153 -32.93 -4.20 5.73
CA TRP A 153 -31.61 -4.12 6.33
C TRP A 153 -30.93 -2.79 6.04
N GLN A 154 -30.11 -2.33 6.98
CA GLN A 154 -29.25 -1.14 6.83
C GLN A 154 -27.83 -1.53 7.24
N VAL A 155 -26.83 -1.02 6.48
CA VAL A 155 -25.42 -1.15 6.82
C VAL A 155 -25.06 -0.10 7.85
N THR A 156 -24.59 -0.51 9.01
CA THR A 156 -24.21 0.38 10.14
C THR A 156 -22.71 0.55 10.25
N ASP A 157 -21.93 -0.46 9.88
CA ASP A 157 -20.46 -0.40 9.89
C ASP A 157 -19.89 -1.27 8.77
N THR A 158 -18.70 -0.91 8.32
CA THR A 158 -17.95 -1.66 7.30
C THR A 158 -16.48 -1.71 7.68
N LYS A 159 -15.93 -2.92 7.76
CA LYS A 159 -14.51 -3.15 8.04
C LYS A 159 -13.89 -3.96 6.93
N SER A 160 -12.79 -3.47 6.36
CA SER A 160 -12.02 -4.21 5.36
C SER A 160 -10.61 -4.50 5.86
N CYS A 161 -10.12 -5.70 5.55
CA CYS A 161 -8.76 -6.12 5.83
C CYS A 161 -8.15 -6.72 4.58
N VAL A 162 -6.95 -6.28 4.23
CA VAL A 162 -6.20 -6.87 3.12
C VAL A 162 -5.61 -8.19 3.57
N MET A 163 -6.06 -9.27 2.94
CA MET A 163 -5.62 -10.63 3.23
C MET A 163 -4.37 -11.00 2.45
N HIS A 164 -4.28 -10.51 1.21
CA HIS A 164 -3.15 -10.80 0.33
C HIS A 164 -2.96 -9.66 -0.68
N TYR A 165 -1.72 -9.19 -0.81
CA TYR A 165 -1.35 -8.18 -1.79
C TYR A 165 -0.08 -8.60 -2.52
N VAL A 166 -0.16 -8.64 -3.84
CA VAL A 166 0.97 -8.87 -4.75
C VAL A 166 1.04 -7.66 -5.67
N GLY A 167 2.03 -6.82 -5.45
CA GLY A 167 2.21 -5.57 -6.20
C GLY A 167 2.10 -5.75 -7.72
N GLU A 168 1.41 -4.84 -8.38
CA GLU A 168 1.14 -4.85 -9.81
C GLU A 168 0.35 -6.06 -10.34
N HIS A 169 -0.23 -6.90 -9.49
CA HIS A 169 -0.84 -8.15 -9.92
C HIS A 169 -2.20 -8.43 -9.31
N THR A 170 -2.30 -8.55 -7.98
CA THR A 170 -3.56 -8.90 -7.31
C THR A 170 -3.61 -8.35 -5.89
N CYS A 171 -4.82 -8.06 -5.43
CA CYS A 171 -5.12 -7.76 -4.05
C CYS A 171 -6.41 -8.49 -3.68
N THR A 172 -6.37 -9.24 -2.58
CA THR A 172 -7.55 -9.87 -1.99
C THR A 172 -7.84 -9.19 -0.66
N ALA A 173 -9.03 -8.68 -0.51
CA ALA A 173 -9.50 -8.05 0.71
C ALA A 173 -10.72 -8.80 1.24
N GLN A 174 -10.79 -8.95 2.54
CA GLN A 174 -11.97 -9.38 3.27
C GLN A 174 -12.72 -8.15 3.73
N THR A 175 -14.01 -8.03 3.42
CA THR A 175 -14.86 -6.95 3.87
C THR A 175 -16.03 -7.48 4.69
N SER A 176 -16.18 -6.99 5.91
CA SER A 176 -17.27 -7.33 6.80
C SER A 176 -18.21 -6.14 6.95
N PHE A 177 -19.51 -6.40 6.83
CA PHE A 177 -20.58 -5.43 6.97
C PHE A 177 -21.39 -5.76 8.23
N GLU A 178 -21.58 -4.77 9.09
CA GLU A 178 -22.53 -4.87 10.18
C GLU A 178 -23.90 -4.37 9.69
N LEU A 179 -24.90 -5.22 9.81
CA LEU A 179 -26.26 -4.98 9.31
C LEU A 179 -27.23 -4.94 10.48
N ILE A 180 -28.16 -3.99 10.44
CA ILE A 180 -29.28 -3.92 11.38
C ILE A 180 -30.61 -3.97 10.64
N ARG A 181 -31.58 -4.70 11.20
CA ARG A 181 -32.94 -4.75 10.71
C ARG A 181 -33.85 -3.94 11.64
N SER A 182 -34.33 -2.80 11.16
CA SER A 182 -35.08 -1.81 11.96
C SER A 182 -36.36 -2.36 12.61
N SER A 183 -36.96 -3.43 12.06
CA SER A 183 -38.21 -3.99 12.55
C SER A 183 -38.06 -4.95 13.75
N GLN A 184 -36.86 -5.44 14.06
CA GLN A 184 -36.64 -6.50 15.06
C GLN A 184 -35.40 -6.29 15.94
N ASP A 185 -34.68 -5.18 15.80
CA ASP A 185 -33.36 -4.93 16.42
C ASP A 185 -32.38 -6.11 16.22
N THR A 186 -32.54 -6.80 15.07
CA THR A 186 -31.71 -7.95 14.73
C THR A 186 -30.43 -7.46 14.07
N ARG A 187 -29.27 -7.91 14.57
CA ARG A 187 -27.96 -7.62 14.00
C ARG A 187 -27.40 -8.83 13.29
N GLN A 188 -26.75 -8.62 12.16
CA GLN A 188 -26.08 -9.65 11.38
C GLN A 188 -24.77 -9.12 10.81
N THR A 189 -23.75 -9.96 10.72
CA THR A 189 -22.49 -9.65 10.02
C THR A 189 -22.44 -10.43 8.72
N LEU A 190 -22.23 -9.73 7.62
CA LEU A 190 -21.95 -10.30 6.30
C LEU A 190 -20.47 -10.10 5.97
N THR A 191 -19.79 -11.19 5.62
CA THR A 191 -18.37 -11.13 5.21
C THR A 191 -18.21 -11.58 3.77
N ILE A 192 -17.41 -10.82 3.00
CA ILE A 192 -17.13 -11.07 1.58
C ILE A 192 -15.60 -11.08 1.38
N PHE A 193 -15.13 -11.93 0.46
CA PHE A 193 -13.72 -12.08 0.11
C PHE A 193 -13.46 -11.67 -1.33
#